data_5a64368819b1d0c58920c6945b5764eb
#
_entry.id   5a64368819b1d0c58920c6945b5764eb
#
_cell.length_a   1.000
_cell.length_b   1.000
_cell.length_c   1.000
_cell.angle_alpha   90.00
_cell.angle_beta   90.00
_cell.angle_gamma   90.00
#
_symmetry.space_group_name_H-M   'P 1'
#
loop_
_entity.id
_entity.type
_entity.pdbx_description
1 polymer ?
#
loop_
_entity_poly.entity_id
_entity_poly.type
_entity_poly.pdbx_seq_one_letter_code
_entity_poly.pdbx_strand_id
1 'polypeptide(L)'
;MSNYCDRRINMLIKQVMEVFDLLDSAYVSGGEVKNYLQNKGDADITVKTIQDGTHSTDFIKIVISGKNGKTAGGSAPTLGIVGRLGGIGARPEVTGYVSDGDGALCALAVAAKLIEMKTKGDVLEGDVIVCTQLCPHAPTQPHEPVPFMGSPVDMATMNREEVDEAMEAILSIDTTKGNSIINVNGFAISQTVKEGYILRYSSDILDVMQRTTGKAPHTFGVSMQDITPYGNGVYHVNSILQPATATGAPVIGVAVTTEQPVAGCATGASHFVDVEETARFAMEVAKAFTAGKCSFYDQAEFHLLEKKYGKMSHLQTMGADI
;
A
#
# COMPACT_ATOMS: atom_id res chain seq x y z
N MET A 1 -40.74 -4.83 -9.14
CA MET A 1 -39.99 -5.88 -8.39
C MET A 1 -38.53 -5.59 -8.57
N SER A 2 -37.92 -5.10 -7.54
CA SER A 2 -36.53 -4.57 -7.52
C SER A 2 -35.52 -5.70 -7.66
N ASN A 3 -34.56 -5.56 -8.60
CA ASN A 3 -33.37 -6.41 -8.74
C ASN A 3 -32.45 -6.24 -7.52
N TYR A 4 -32.81 -6.85 -6.42
CA TYR A 4 -32.05 -6.84 -5.15
C TYR A 4 -31.14 -8.07 -5.02
N CYS A 5 -30.84 -8.73 -6.12
CA CYS A 5 -30.07 -9.96 -6.08
C CYS A 5 -28.96 -9.94 -7.12
N ASP A 6 -27.83 -9.42 -6.79
CA ASP A 6 -26.47 -9.93 -7.08
C ASP A 6 -25.35 -8.98 -6.59
N ARG A 7 -25.47 -8.44 -5.39
CA ARG A 7 -24.28 -7.96 -4.69
C ARG A 7 -23.63 -9.17 -4.04
N ARG A 8 -22.93 -9.97 -4.83
CA ARG A 8 -22.01 -10.96 -4.28
C ARG A 8 -21.01 -10.19 -3.44
N ILE A 9 -20.96 -10.49 -2.16
CA ILE A 9 -19.90 -10.06 -1.27
C ILE A 9 -18.63 -10.66 -1.87
N ASN A 10 -17.88 -9.83 -2.57
CA ASN A 10 -16.69 -10.26 -3.28
C ASN A 10 -15.54 -10.37 -2.27
N MET A 11 -15.50 -11.46 -1.53
CA MET A 11 -14.31 -11.78 -0.72
C MET A 11 -13.08 -11.82 -1.61
N LEU A 12 -11.98 -11.25 -1.12
CA LEU A 12 -10.70 -11.24 -1.82
C LEU A 12 -9.83 -12.45 -1.47
N ILE A 13 -10.28 -13.33 -0.58
CA ILE A 13 -9.46 -14.47 -0.12
C ILE A 13 -8.93 -15.31 -1.27
N LYS A 14 -9.70 -15.48 -2.33
CA LYS A 14 -9.26 -16.17 -3.53
C LYS A 14 -8.05 -15.50 -4.17
N GLN A 15 -8.12 -14.19 -4.40
CA GLN A 15 -7.03 -13.43 -4.99
C GLN A 15 -5.81 -13.40 -4.07
N VAL A 16 -6.02 -13.30 -2.75
CA VAL A 16 -4.94 -13.37 -1.76
C VAL A 16 -4.21 -14.71 -1.85
N MET A 17 -4.94 -15.82 -1.90
CA MET A 17 -4.33 -17.15 -2.02
C MET A 17 -3.60 -17.35 -3.35
N GLU A 18 -4.22 -16.95 -4.46
CA GLU A 18 -3.59 -17.06 -5.80
C GLU A 18 -2.32 -16.23 -5.91
N VAL A 19 -2.32 -15.00 -5.37
CA VAL A 19 -1.13 -14.14 -5.35
C VAL A 19 -0.09 -14.67 -4.38
N PHE A 20 -0.49 -15.19 -3.23
CA PHE A 20 0.43 -15.84 -2.30
C PHE A 20 1.16 -17.02 -2.96
N ASP A 21 0.43 -17.94 -3.61
CA ASP A 21 1.03 -19.09 -4.32
C ASP A 21 2.03 -18.62 -5.39
N LEU A 22 1.73 -17.52 -6.09
CA LEU A 22 2.64 -16.91 -7.06
C LEU A 22 3.90 -16.35 -6.38
N LEU A 23 3.72 -15.61 -5.27
CA LEU A 23 4.82 -14.94 -4.57
C LEU A 23 5.67 -15.89 -3.70
N ASP A 24 5.18 -17.07 -3.35
CA ASP A 24 5.93 -18.07 -2.58
C ASP A 24 7.03 -18.75 -3.40
N SER A 25 7.03 -18.56 -4.71
CA SER A 25 8.08 -19.08 -5.60
C SER A 25 9.41 -18.37 -5.37
N ALA A 26 10.48 -19.15 -5.20
CA ALA A 26 11.85 -18.63 -5.10
C ALA A 26 12.33 -17.88 -6.35
N TYR A 27 11.64 -18.07 -7.47
CA TYR A 27 12.03 -17.56 -8.79
C TYR A 27 11.03 -16.55 -9.35
N VAL A 28 10.07 -16.11 -8.53
CA VAL A 28 9.06 -15.16 -9.00
C VAL A 28 9.71 -13.88 -9.52
N SER A 29 9.16 -13.40 -10.61
CA SER A 29 9.60 -12.16 -11.27
C SER A 29 8.41 -11.24 -11.54
N GLY A 30 8.70 -9.96 -11.75
CA GLY A 30 7.67 -9.00 -12.19
C GLY A 30 6.99 -9.44 -13.49
N GLY A 31 7.70 -10.16 -14.38
CA GLY A 31 7.13 -10.74 -15.59
C GLY A 31 6.07 -11.80 -15.32
N GLU A 32 6.28 -12.69 -14.34
CA GLU A 32 5.29 -13.70 -13.94
C GLU A 32 4.06 -13.05 -13.30
N VAL A 33 4.26 -12.06 -12.45
CA VAL A 33 3.15 -11.27 -11.87
C VAL A 33 2.36 -10.55 -12.97
N LYS A 34 3.05 -9.93 -13.94
CA LYS A 34 2.40 -9.30 -15.09
C LYS A 34 1.55 -10.30 -15.87
N ASN A 35 2.10 -11.47 -16.19
CA ASN A 35 1.37 -12.54 -16.89
C ASN A 35 0.14 -13.01 -16.11
N TYR A 36 0.27 -13.22 -14.80
CA TYR A 36 -0.84 -13.57 -13.94
C TYR A 36 -1.97 -12.53 -14.00
N LEU A 37 -1.63 -11.25 -13.87
CA LEU A 37 -2.62 -10.17 -13.89
C LEU A 37 -3.27 -9.99 -15.28
N GLN A 38 -2.51 -10.11 -16.36
CA GLN A 38 -3.04 -10.07 -17.73
C GLN A 38 -4.04 -11.20 -18.02
N ASN A 39 -3.85 -12.36 -17.40
CA ASN A 39 -4.83 -13.45 -17.47
C ASN A 39 -6.15 -13.16 -16.74
N LYS A 40 -6.20 -12.14 -15.86
CA LYS A 40 -7.43 -11.70 -15.20
C LYS A 40 -8.24 -10.73 -16.06
N GLY A 41 -7.60 -10.01 -16.95
CA GLY A 41 -8.23 -9.03 -17.85
C GLY A 41 -7.29 -7.91 -18.28
N ASP A 42 -7.88 -6.84 -18.84
CA ASP A 42 -7.14 -5.73 -19.39
C ASP A 42 -6.75 -4.69 -18.31
N ALA A 43 -5.46 -4.44 -18.21
CA ALA A 43 -4.85 -3.35 -17.45
C ALA A 43 -3.50 -2.97 -18.06
N ASP A 44 -3.08 -1.74 -17.89
CA ASP A 44 -1.73 -1.31 -18.29
C ASP A 44 -0.75 -1.69 -17.19
N ILE A 45 0.17 -2.61 -17.50
CA ILE A 45 1.10 -3.18 -16.52
C ILE A 45 2.53 -2.99 -17.00
N THR A 46 3.26 -2.18 -16.26
CA THR A 46 4.69 -1.92 -16.48
C THR A 46 5.51 -2.65 -15.41
N VAL A 47 6.57 -3.29 -15.84
CA VAL A 47 7.59 -3.91 -14.97
C VAL A 47 8.92 -3.25 -15.27
N LYS A 48 9.63 -2.81 -14.23
CA LYS A 48 10.95 -2.19 -14.34
C LYS A 48 11.90 -2.84 -13.34
N THR A 49 12.92 -3.52 -13.83
CA THR A 49 13.97 -4.09 -13.01
C THR A 49 15.04 -3.04 -12.70
N ILE A 50 15.36 -2.86 -11.44
CA ILE A 50 16.45 -2.01 -10.96
C ILE A 50 17.49 -2.89 -10.28
N GLN A 51 18.75 -2.67 -10.65
CA GLN A 51 19.90 -3.38 -10.04
C GLN A 51 20.69 -2.42 -9.14
N ASP A 52 21.08 -2.93 -7.98
CA ASP A 52 22.06 -2.30 -7.10
C ASP A 52 23.11 -3.33 -6.69
N GLY A 53 24.30 -3.19 -7.26
CA GLY A 53 25.38 -4.18 -7.09
C GLY A 53 24.98 -5.56 -7.59
N THR A 54 24.93 -6.54 -6.69
CA THR A 54 24.58 -7.95 -6.98
C THR A 54 23.10 -8.24 -6.78
N HIS A 55 22.33 -7.29 -6.28
CA HIS A 55 20.91 -7.45 -5.99
C HIS A 55 20.04 -6.72 -7.03
N SER A 56 18.84 -7.24 -7.24
CA SER A 56 17.87 -6.61 -8.13
C SER A 56 16.48 -6.68 -7.52
N THR A 57 15.63 -5.73 -7.91
CA THR A 57 14.21 -5.72 -7.56
C THR A 57 13.38 -5.32 -8.77
N ASP A 58 12.22 -5.94 -8.93
CA ASP A 58 11.26 -5.59 -9.97
C ASP A 58 10.18 -4.66 -9.40
N PHE A 59 10.12 -3.44 -9.91
CA PHE A 59 9.01 -2.54 -9.64
C PHE A 59 7.87 -2.81 -10.62
N ILE A 60 6.66 -2.93 -10.10
CA ILE A 60 5.47 -3.22 -10.87
C ILE A 60 4.48 -2.06 -10.68
N LYS A 61 4.07 -1.46 -11.78
CA LYS A 61 3.00 -0.46 -11.82
C LYS A 61 1.84 -0.98 -12.66
N ILE A 62 0.63 -0.92 -12.09
CA ILE A 62 -0.61 -1.42 -12.69
C ILE A 62 -1.61 -0.26 -12.72
N VAL A 63 -2.03 0.15 -13.92
CA VAL A 63 -3.04 1.19 -14.09
C VAL A 63 -4.36 0.52 -14.50
N ILE A 64 -5.37 0.67 -13.66
CA ILE A 64 -6.71 0.13 -13.87
C ILE A 64 -7.65 1.30 -14.16
N SER A 65 -8.01 1.46 -15.43
CA SER A 65 -8.83 2.57 -15.90
C SER A 65 -10.25 2.50 -15.37
N GLY A 66 -10.73 3.61 -14.83
CA GLY A 66 -12.12 3.83 -14.49
C GLY A 66 -12.95 4.30 -15.70
N LYS A 67 -14.29 4.21 -15.59
CA LYS A 67 -15.19 4.63 -16.69
C LYS A 67 -15.22 6.14 -16.94
N ASN A 68 -14.89 6.95 -15.93
CA ASN A 68 -14.77 8.41 -15.97
C ASN A 68 -13.43 8.87 -15.43
N GLY A 69 -12.43 7.98 -15.40
CA GLY A 69 -11.06 8.25 -14.95
C GLY A 69 -10.30 9.12 -15.94
N LYS A 70 -9.16 9.65 -15.50
CA LYS A 70 -8.27 10.51 -16.32
C LYS A 70 -7.71 9.76 -17.53
N THR A 71 -7.45 8.47 -17.39
CA THR A 71 -7.02 7.61 -18.52
C THR A 71 -8.07 7.50 -19.62
N ALA A 72 -9.34 7.67 -19.29
CA ALA A 72 -10.45 7.73 -20.24
C ALA A 72 -10.83 9.17 -20.67
N GLY A 73 -10.05 10.18 -20.27
CA GLY A 73 -10.33 11.60 -20.53
C GLY A 73 -11.39 12.19 -19.60
N GLY A 74 -11.77 11.52 -18.53
CA GLY A 74 -12.71 11.98 -17.52
C GLY A 74 -12.05 12.81 -16.40
N SER A 75 -12.82 13.06 -15.34
CA SER A 75 -12.41 13.90 -14.22
C SER A 75 -12.50 13.22 -12.84
N ALA A 76 -12.93 11.97 -12.80
CA ALA A 76 -13.00 11.23 -11.54
C ALA A 76 -11.59 11.04 -10.94
N PRO A 77 -11.45 11.11 -9.59
CA PRO A 77 -10.13 11.09 -8.96
C PRO A 77 -9.45 9.73 -9.05
N THR A 78 -8.12 9.76 -9.05
CA THR A 78 -7.25 8.59 -9.14
C THR A 78 -6.73 8.21 -7.75
N LEU A 79 -6.98 6.96 -7.31
CA LEU A 79 -6.40 6.42 -6.08
C LEU A 79 -5.11 5.67 -6.36
N GLY A 80 -4.06 5.99 -5.60
CA GLY A 80 -2.84 5.19 -5.48
C GLY A 80 -2.96 4.14 -4.38
N ILE A 81 -2.53 2.92 -4.66
CA ILE A 81 -2.35 1.84 -3.67
C ILE A 81 -0.91 1.36 -3.80
N VAL A 82 -0.10 1.63 -2.79
CA VAL A 82 1.31 1.25 -2.75
C VAL A 82 1.49 0.11 -1.77
N GLY A 83 1.92 -1.05 -2.26
CA GLY A 83 2.32 -2.18 -1.44
C GLY A 83 3.82 -2.10 -1.16
N ARG A 84 4.16 -1.80 0.09
CA ARG A 84 5.55 -1.54 0.49
C ARG A 84 6.30 -2.83 0.78
N LEU A 85 7.59 -2.78 0.52
CA LEU A 85 8.58 -3.81 0.81
C LEU A 85 8.13 -5.21 0.37
N GLY A 86 7.82 -5.35 -0.94
CA GLY A 86 7.34 -6.58 -1.55
C GLY A 86 8.36 -7.71 -1.64
N GLY A 87 9.27 -7.80 -0.70
CA GLY A 87 10.29 -8.83 -0.72
C GLY A 87 9.74 -10.21 -0.37
N ILE A 88 10.25 -11.18 -1.06
CA ILE A 88 10.03 -12.59 -0.83
C ILE A 88 11.39 -13.24 -0.60
N GLY A 89 11.41 -14.25 0.23
CA GLY A 89 12.56 -15.11 0.35
C GLY A 89 13.74 -14.56 1.11
N ALA A 90 13.55 -13.67 2.04
CA ALA A 90 14.62 -13.15 2.89
C ALA A 90 15.15 -14.18 3.92
N ARG A 91 15.13 -15.45 3.60
CA ARG A 91 15.67 -16.52 4.46
C ARG A 91 17.01 -17.00 3.91
N PRO A 92 18.05 -17.10 4.74
CA PRO A 92 19.36 -17.52 4.26
C PRO A 92 19.40 -18.98 3.77
N GLU A 93 18.61 -19.90 4.36
CA GLU A 93 18.67 -21.32 4.04
C GLU A 93 17.52 -21.79 3.12
N VAL A 94 16.35 -21.15 3.23
CA VAL A 94 15.15 -21.55 2.47
C VAL A 94 14.46 -20.32 1.93
N THR A 95 14.37 -20.21 0.63
CA THR A 95 13.63 -19.15 -0.06
C THR A 95 12.12 -19.44 -0.05
N GLY A 96 11.30 -18.43 0.07
CA GLY A 96 9.85 -18.52 0.08
C GLY A 96 9.24 -17.26 0.67
N TYR A 97 7.93 -17.18 0.69
CA TYR A 97 7.20 -16.02 1.14
C TYR A 97 7.43 -15.71 2.64
N VAL A 98 7.63 -14.44 2.96
CA VAL A 98 7.74 -13.92 4.32
C VAL A 98 6.78 -12.76 4.53
N SER A 99 6.40 -12.50 5.78
CA SER A 99 5.33 -11.55 6.09
C SER A 99 5.64 -10.09 5.73
N ASP A 100 6.91 -9.72 5.57
CA ASP A 100 7.28 -8.40 5.03
C ASP A 100 6.77 -8.19 3.58
N GLY A 101 6.39 -9.26 2.90
CA GLY A 101 5.71 -9.22 1.61
C GLY A 101 4.20 -8.97 1.67
N ASP A 102 3.58 -8.93 2.86
CA ASP A 102 2.11 -8.81 2.99
C ASP A 102 1.56 -7.52 2.36
N GLY A 103 2.34 -6.43 2.33
CA GLY A 103 1.98 -5.20 1.63
C GLY A 103 1.83 -5.41 0.12
N ALA A 104 2.82 -6.07 -0.51
CA ALA A 104 2.77 -6.41 -1.93
C ALA A 104 1.65 -7.42 -2.23
N LEU A 105 1.50 -8.44 -1.40
CA LEU A 105 0.42 -9.43 -1.50
C LEU A 105 -0.96 -8.75 -1.49
N CYS A 106 -1.17 -7.82 -0.56
CA CYS A 106 -2.40 -7.06 -0.44
C CYS A 106 -2.66 -6.21 -1.70
N ALA A 107 -1.68 -5.42 -2.14
CA ALA A 107 -1.79 -4.55 -3.30
C ALA A 107 -2.06 -5.33 -4.59
N LEU A 108 -1.35 -6.43 -4.83
CA LEU A 108 -1.54 -7.30 -6.01
C LEU A 108 -2.88 -8.04 -5.97
N ALA A 109 -3.35 -8.48 -4.80
CA ALA A 109 -4.68 -9.07 -4.65
C ALA A 109 -5.80 -8.07 -4.98
N VAL A 110 -5.66 -6.80 -4.57
CA VAL A 110 -6.58 -5.71 -4.94
C VAL A 110 -6.55 -5.49 -6.45
N ALA A 111 -5.35 -5.40 -7.06
CA ALA A 111 -5.21 -5.23 -8.50
C ALA A 111 -5.89 -6.37 -9.27
N ALA A 112 -5.60 -7.63 -8.93
CA ALA A 112 -6.22 -8.79 -9.56
C ALA A 112 -7.75 -8.74 -9.46
N LYS A 113 -8.29 -8.36 -8.28
CA LYS A 113 -9.72 -8.24 -8.07
C LYS A 113 -10.36 -7.14 -8.91
N LEU A 114 -9.75 -5.96 -8.96
CA LEU A 114 -10.26 -4.83 -9.74
C LEU A 114 -10.24 -5.13 -11.25
N ILE A 115 -9.20 -5.81 -11.75
CA ILE A 115 -9.12 -6.26 -13.13
C ILE A 115 -10.23 -7.27 -13.45
N GLU A 116 -10.44 -8.26 -12.58
CA GLU A 116 -11.56 -9.21 -12.74
C GLU A 116 -12.94 -8.53 -12.71
N MET A 117 -13.12 -7.53 -11.85
CA MET A 117 -14.37 -6.75 -11.78
C MET A 117 -14.59 -5.99 -13.09
N LYS A 118 -13.55 -5.28 -13.59
CA LYS A 118 -13.60 -4.57 -14.86
C LYS A 118 -13.98 -5.49 -16.01
N THR A 119 -13.38 -6.67 -16.10
CA THR A 119 -13.68 -7.69 -17.11
C THR A 119 -15.14 -8.16 -17.06
N LYS A 120 -15.76 -8.12 -15.87
CA LYS A 120 -17.19 -8.47 -15.67
C LYS A 120 -18.13 -7.27 -15.81
N GLY A 121 -17.64 -6.10 -16.22
CA GLY A 121 -18.41 -4.88 -16.38
C GLY A 121 -18.62 -4.06 -15.11
N ASP A 122 -18.05 -4.46 -13.97
CA ASP A 122 -18.06 -3.68 -12.72
C ASP A 122 -16.82 -2.77 -12.70
N VAL A 123 -16.93 -1.63 -13.37
CA VAL A 123 -15.84 -0.65 -13.54
C VAL A 123 -16.01 0.48 -12.54
N LEU A 124 -14.92 0.86 -11.86
CA LEU A 124 -14.91 2.01 -10.94
C LEU A 124 -15.12 3.33 -11.68
N GLU A 125 -15.44 4.40 -10.95
CA GLU A 125 -15.62 5.74 -11.57
C GLU A 125 -14.28 6.31 -12.03
N GLY A 126 -13.27 6.38 -11.15
CA GLY A 126 -11.94 6.89 -11.46
C GLY A 126 -10.92 5.76 -11.58
N ASP A 127 -9.70 6.15 -11.87
CA ASP A 127 -8.59 5.24 -12.06
C ASP A 127 -8.04 4.74 -10.71
N VAL A 128 -7.44 3.55 -10.73
CA VAL A 128 -6.63 3.05 -9.61
C VAL A 128 -5.25 2.70 -10.13
N ILE A 129 -4.22 3.24 -9.49
CA ILE A 129 -2.83 2.92 -9.78
C ILE A 129 -2.29 2.11 -8.61
N VAL A 130 -1.86 0.88 -8.89
CA VAL A 130 -1.27 -0.01 -7.90
C VAL A 130 0.21 -0.14 -8.18
N CYS A 131 1.06 0.15 -7.18
CA CYS A 131 2.50 0.02 -7.28
C CYS A 131 3.05 -0.85 -6.17
N THR A 132 4.04 -1.66 -6.49
CA THR A 132 4.79 -2.47 -5.52
C THR A 132 6.13 -2.89 -6.10
N GLN A 133 7.01 -3.46 -5.26
CA GLN A 133 8.25 -4.08 -5.72
C GLN A 133 8.31 -5.56 -5.32
N LEU A 134 9.07 -6.34 -6.07
CA LEU A 134 9.38 -7.74 -5.78
C LEU A 134 10.90 -7.92 -5.66
N CYS A 135 11.34 -8.53 -4.57
CA CYS A 135 12.74 -8.82 -4.34
C CYS A 135 12.90 -10.23 -3.74
N PRO A 136 13.03 -11.29 -4.56
CA PRO A 136 13.17 -12.67 -4.08
C PRO A 136 14.39 -12.92 -3.20
N HIS A 137 15.41 -12.07 -3.33
CA HIS A 137 16.67 -12.17 -2.62
C HIS A 137 16.92 -10.97 -1.68
N ALA A 138 15.86 -10.43 -1.09
CA ALA A 138 15.97 -9.32 -0.16
C ALA A 138 16.83 -9.68 1.05
N PRO A 139 17.77 -8.80 1.46
CA PRO A 139 18.61 -9.06 2.61
C PRO A 139 17.82 -8.93 3.91
N THR A 140 18.10 -9.83 4.87
CA THR A 140 17.62 -9.66 6.24
C THR A 140 18.49 -8.65 6.97
N GLN A 141 17.87 -7.68 7.64
CA GLN A 141 18.53 -6.63 8.39
C GLN A 141 18.36 -6.85 9.90
N PRO A 142 19.42 -6.71 10.71
CA PRO A 142 19.31 -6.68 12.16
C PRO A 142 18.45 -5.49 12.60
N HIS A 143 17.51 -5.74 13.49
CA HIS A 143 16.61 -4.72 14.05
C HIS A 143 16.04 -5.23 15.38
N GLU A 144 15.83 -4.33 16.35
CA GLU A 144 15.17 -4.63 17.62
C GLU A 144 13.67 -4.21 17.55
N PRO A 145 12.74 -4.98 18.10
CA PRO A 145 12.94 -6.24 18.84
C PRO A 145 13.10 -7.49 17.95
N VAL A 146 12.89 -7.39 16.66
CA VAL A 146 13.00 -8.52 15.71
C VAL A 146 13.62 -8.06 14.40
N PRO A 147 14.38 -8.92 13.69
CA PRO A 147 14.92 -8.57 12.39
C PRO A 147 13.82 -8.34 11.37
N PHE A 148 14.10 -7.51 10.36
CA PHE A 148 13.22 -7.23 9.24
C PHE A 148 13.92 -7.45 7.89
N MET A 149 13.15 -7.46 6.82
CA MET A 149 13.65 -7.56 5.47
C MET A 149 14.01 -6.18 4.91
N GLY A 150 15.19 -6.04 4.35
CA GLY A 150 15.63 -4.83 3.68
C GLY A 150 15.23 -4.79 2.20
N SER A 151 15.41 -3.62 1.59
CA SER A 151 15.35 -3.47 0.14
C SER A 151 16.77 -3.38 -0.44
N PRO A 152 17.03 -3.90 -1.66
CA PRO A 152 18.30 -3.71 -2.34
C PRO A 152 18.53 -2.27 -2.82
N VAL A 153 17.48 -1.46 -2.89
CA VAL A 153 17.53 -0.07 -3.33
C VAL A 153 17.16 0.88 -2.19
N ASP A 154 17.62 2.13 -2.28
CA ASP A 154 17.33 3.15 -1.28
C ASP A 154 15.86 3.62 -1.33
N MET A 155 15.44 4.31 -0.28
CA MET A 155 14.07 4.80 -0.12
C MET A 155 13.69 5.82 -1.19
N ALA A 156 14.63 6.64 -1.64
CA ALA A 156 14.38 7.62 -2.69
C ALA A 156 14.08 6.93 -4.03
N THR A 157 14.79 5.87 -4.33
CA THR A 157 14.53 5.03 -5.51
C THR A 157 13.17 4.34 -5.39
N MET A 158 12.83 3.77 -4.23
CA MET A 158 11.51 3.18 -3.99
C MET A 158 10.41 4.21 -4.22
N ASN A 159 10.54 5.40 -3.64
CA ASN A 159 9.53 6.46 -3.81
C ASN A 159 9.39 6.90 -5.27
N ARG A 160 10.48 7.03 -6.03
CA ARG A 160 10.41 7.39 -7.45
C ARG A 160 9.67 6.37 -8.31
N GLU A 161 9.78 5.09 -7.97
CA GLU A 161 9.17 4.02 -8.77
C GLU A 161 7.74 3.67 -8.32
N GLU A 162 7.40 3.94 -7.07
CA GLU A 162 6.11 3.56 -6.50
C GLU A 162 5.10 4.72 -6.41
N VAL A 163 5.58 5.97 -6.34
CA VAL A 163 4.71 7.14 -6.27
C VAL A 163 4.54 7.76 -7.65
N ASP A 164 3.35 7.67 -8.20
CA ASP A 164 3.00 8.24 -9.50
C ASP A 164 2.32 9.60 -9.33
N GLU A 165 2.69 10.59 -10.14
CA GLU A 165 2.13 11.95 -10.09
C GLU A 165 0.62 12.00 -10.35
N ALA A 166 0.06 11.00 -11.02
CA ALA A 166 -1.37 10.91 -11.26
C ALA A 166 -2.19 10.49 -10.02
N MET A 167 -1.53 10.01 -8.96
CA MET A 167 -2.19 9.63 -7.72
C MET A 167 -2.66 10.88 -6.96
N GLU A 168 -3.96 11.01 -6.72
CA GLU A 168 -4.54 12.15 -5.98
C GLU A 168 -4.74 11.87 -4.49
N ALA A 169 -4.68 10.61 -4.09
CA ALA A 169 -4.56 10.14 -2.71
C ALA A 169 -3.88 8.78 -2.70
N ILE A 170 -3.22 8.41 -1.63
CA ILE A 170 -2.45 7.17 -1.54
C ILE A 170 -2.79 6.40 -0.26
N LEU A 171 -3.10 5.11 -0.41
CA LEU A 171 -2.99 4.12 0.65
C LEU A 171 -1.63 3.43 0.53
N SER A 172 -0.79 3.62 1.54
CA SER A 172 0.51 2.96 1.63
C SER A 172 0.37 1.77 2.57
N ILE A 173 0.39 0.57 2.01
CA ILE A 173 0.16 -0.69 2.74
C ILE A 173 1.50 -1.35 3.02
N ASP A 174 1.77 -1.61 4.29
CA ASP A 174 3.02 -2.21 4.72
C ASP A 174 2.78 -3.18 5.88
N THR A 175 3.75 -4.05 6.13
CA THR A 175 3.75 -4.92 7.29
C THR A 175 4.44 -4.24 8.44
N THR A 176 3.73 -4.08 9.55
CA THR A 176 4.30 -3.60 10.81
C THR A 176 3.88 -4.53 11.92
N LYS A 177 4.66 -5.58 12.16
CA LYS A 177 4.33 -6.56 13.21
C LYS A 177 4.42 -5.94 14.59
N GLY A 178 3.62 -6.43 15.51
CA GLY A 178 3.30 -5.84 16.80
C GLY A 178 4.48 -5.18 17.53
N ASN A 179 4.26 -3.97 17.99
CA ASN A 179 5.21 -3.19 18.78
C ASN A 179 4.45 -2.34 19.82
N SER A 180 5.16 -1.49 20.56
CA SER A 180 4.54 -0.65 21.60
C SER A 180 3.54 0.40 21.08
N ILE A 181 3.55 0.68 19.77
CA ILE A 181 2.70 1.70 19.13
C ILE A 181 1.59 1.06 18.30
N ILE A 182 1.93 0.01 17.53
CA ILE A 182 1.00 -0.70 16.64
C ILE A 182 0.95 -2.16 17.10
N ASN A 183 -0.16 -2.57 17.72
CA ASN A 183 -0.27 -3.87 18.41
C ASN A 183 -1.72 -4.40 18.44
N VAL A 184 -2.36 -4.43 17.30
CA VAL A 184 -3.72 -4.96 17.15
C VAL A 184 -3.76 -6.09 16.14
N ASN A 185 -4.75 -6.98 16.22
CA ASN A 185 -4.96 -8.02 15.21
C ASN A 185 -5.59 -7.43 13.94
N GLY A 186 -5.08 -7.83 12.78
CA GLY A 186 -5.56 -7.43 11.48
C GLY A 186 -4.76 -6.28 10.91
N PHE A 187 -5.33 -5.10 10.85
CA PHE A 187 -4.63 -3.91 10.39
C PHE A 187 -5.04 -2.65 11.16
N ALA A 188 -4.19 -1.65 11.12
CA ALA A 188 -4.46 -0.32 11.66
C ALA A 188 -4.09 0.76 10.63
N ILE A 189 -4.70 1.96 10.74
CA ILE A 189 -4.40 3.09 9.85
C ILE A 189 -3.80 4.26 10.59
N SER A 190 -2.92 4.99 9.91
CA SER A 190 -2.34 6.23 10.42
C SER A 190 -3.27 7.42 10.24
N GLN A 191 -2.91 8.55 10.85
CA GLN A 191 -3.38 9.86 10.42
C GLN A 191 -3.03 10.10 8.96
N THR A 192 -3.76 11.02 8.31
CA THR A 192 -3.41 11.49 6.98
C THR A 192 -2.19 12.39 7.03
N VAL A 193 -1.19 12.08 6.20
CA VAL A 193 -0.02 12.95 5.99
C VAL A 193 -0.16 13.65 4.65
N LYS A 194 0.01 14.98 4.64
CA LYS A 194 -0.05 15.79 3.43
C LYS A 194 0.94 16.95 3.51
N GLU A 195 1.85 17.00 2.55
CA GLU A 195 2.81 18.09 2.39
C GLU A 195 3.55 18.46 3.70
N GLY A 196 3.97 17.43 4.45
CA GLY A 196 4.67 17.57 5.72
C GLY A 196 3.77 17.80 6.94
N TYR A 197 2.48 18.00 6.78
CA TYR A 197 1.51 18.05 7.87
C TYR A 197 1.02 16.67 8.26
N ILE A 198 0.91 16.41 9.55
CA ILE A 198 0.17 15.31 10.13
C ILE A 198 -1.24 15.83 10.46
N LEU A 199 -2.21 15.39 9.67
CA LEU A 199 -3.60 15.82 9.79
C LEU A 199 -4.40 14.87 10.71
N ARG A 200 -5.66 15.20 10.96
CA ARG A 200 -6.57 14.29 11.68
C ARG A 200 -6.81 12.99 10.90
N TYR A 201 -7.25 11.96 11.58
CA TYR A 201 -7.83 10.80 10.92
C TYR A 201 -9.04 11.21 10.09
N SER A 202 -9.13 10.75 8.86
CA SER A 202 -10.30 10.98 8.03
C SER A 202 -11.49 10.19 8.58
N SER A 203 -12.59 10.88 8.88
CA SER A 203 -13.85 10.24 9.30
C SER A 203 -14.40 9.30 8.24
N ASP A 204 -14.28 9.67 6.95
CA ASP A 204 -14.78 8.85 5.85
C ASP A 204 -14.01 7.53 5.75
N ILE A 205 -12.67 7.60 5.92
CA ILE A 205 -11.81 6.40 5.89
C ILE A 205 -12.10 5.50 7.09
N LEU A 206 -12.26 6.08 8.29
CA LEU A 206 -12.66 5.33 9.49
C LEU A 206 -14.02 4.64 9.30
N ASP A 207 -14.98 5.31 8.67
CA ASP A 207 -16.30 4.75 8.37
C ASP A 207 -16.22 3.61 7.34
N VAL A 208 -15.39 3.74 6.31
CA VAL A 208 -15.09 2.63 5.38
C VAL A 208 -14.49 1.45 6.14
N MET A 209 -13.54 1.69 7.04
CA MET A 209 -12.92 0.64 7.85
C MET A 209 -13.94 -0.11 8.71
N GLN A 210 -14.81 0.62 9.42
CA GLN A 210 -15.88 0.02 10.23
C GLN A 210 -16.83 -0.85 9.41
N ARG A 211 -17.30 -0.34 8.26
CA ARG A 211 -18.22 -1.07 7.39
C ARG A 211 -17.59 -2.30 6.75
N THR A 212 -16.28 -2.24 6.51
CA THR A 212 -15.54 -3.33 5.87
C THR A 212 -15.20 -4.44 6.84
N THR A 213 -14.80 -4.08 8.06
CA THR A 213 -14.34 -5.05 9.08
C THR A 213 -15.46 -5.53 10.00
N GLY A 214 -16.50 -4.70 10.20
CA GLY A 214 -17.50 -4.93 11.22
C GLY A 214 -16.99 -4.69 12.66
N LYS A 215 -15.81 -4.06 12.79
CA LYS A 215 -15.12 -3.79 14.06
C LYS A 215 -14.97 -2.28 14.28
N ALA A 216 -14.66 -1.87 15.51
CA ALA A 216 -14.19 -0.51 15.77
C ALA A 216 -12.88 -0.25 14.99
N PRO A 217 -12.65 0.97 14.47
CA PRO A 217 -11.45 1.25 13.73
C PRO A 217 -10.21 1.14 14.61
N HIS A 218 -9.18 0.48 14.09
CA HIS A 218 -7.86 0.48 14.70
C HIS A 218 -6.99 1.56 14.05
N THR A 219 -6.40 2.41 14.88
CA THR A 219 -5.56 3.52 14.42
C THR A 219 -4.24 3.54 15.18
N PHE A 220 -3.20 4.09 14.56
CA PHE A 220 -1.93 4.36 15.23
C PHE A 220 -1.48 5.79 14.96
N GLY A 221 -0.88 6.40 15.97
CA GLY A 221 -0.33 7.75 15.86
C GLY A 221 1.02 7.74 15.15
N VAL A 222 1.26 8.75 14.33
CA VAL A 222 2.56 9.02 13.72
C VAL A 222 3.14 10.30 14.25
N SER A 223 4.46 10.39 14.25
CA SER A 223 5.23 11.54 14.72
C SER A 223 5.96 12.22 13.55
N MET A 224 6.61 13.33 13.84
CA MET A 224 7.41 14.04 12.84
C MET A 224 8.52 13.16 12.26
N GLN A 225 9.10 12.25 13.04
CA GLN A 225 10.13 11.33 12.56
C GLN A 225 9.62 10.43 11.43
N ASP A 226 8.37 9.98 11.52
CA ASP A 226 7.79 9.03 10.56
C ASP A 226 7.51 9.63 9.19
N ILE A 227 7.50 10.97 9.09
CA ILE A 227 7.26 11.71 7.86
C ILE A 227 8.49 12.45 7.33
N THR A 228 9.67 12.17 7.89
CA THR A 228 10.96 12.62 7.36
C THR A 228 11.60 11.54 6.51
N PRO A 229 12.63 11.85 5.69
CA PRO A 229 13.33 10.85 4.90
C PRO A 229 13.90 9.70 5.74
N TYR A 230 13.63 8.48 5.36
CA TYR A 230 14.15 7.29 6.03
C TYR A 230 15.65 7.15 5.77
N GLY A 231 16.41 6.72 6.79
CA GLY A 231 17.87 6.51 6.67
C GLY A 231 18.72 7.74 7.00
N ASN A 232 18.12 8.86 7.43
CA ASN A 232 18.84 10.07 7.84
C ASN A 232 19.37 10.04 9.29
N GLY A 233 19.37 8.87 9.95
CA GLY A 233 19.79 8.71 11.35
C GLY A 233 18.71 9.04 12.38
N VAL A 234 17.54 9.47 11.97
CA VAL A 234 16.38 9.70 12.84
C VAL A 234 15.63 8.38 13.02
N TYR A 235 15.19 8.11 14.26
CA TYR A 235 14.39 6.90 14.53
C TYR A 235 13.02 6.98 13.87
N HIS A 236 12.62 5.87 13.24
CA HIS A 236 11.31 5.72 12.60
C HIS A 236 10.57 4.51 13.19
N VAL A 237 9.25 4.62 13.34
CA VAL A 237 8.41 3.48 13.73
C VAL A 237 8.32 2.47 12.57
N ASN A 238 8.22 2.98 11.34
CA ASN A 238 8.12 2.16 10.13
C ASN A 238 8.36 3.00 8.87
N SER A 239 8.48 2.32 7.72
CA SER A 239 8.68 2.94 6.40
C SER A 239 7.36 3.32 5.70
N ILE A 240 6.22 2.99 6.27
CA ILE A 240 4.90 3.04 5.64
C ILE A 240 4.50 4.44 5.14
N LEU A 241 4.99 5.51 5.78
CA LEU A 241 4.67 6.88 5.41
C LEU A 241 5.72 7.55 4.53
N GLN A 242 6.75 6.84 4.11
CA GLN A 242 7.79 7.40 3.23
C GLN A 242 7.26 7.91 1.88
N PRO A 243 6.19 7.36 1.28
CA PRO A 243 5.57 7.97 0.10
C PRO A 243 5.17 9.44 0.31
N ALA A 244 4.80 9.84 1.54
CA ALA A 244 4.45 11.21 1.86
C ALA A 244 5.61 12.20 1.72
N THR A 245 6.86 11.73 1.68
CA THR A 245 8.05 12.58 1.43
C THR A 245 8.23 12.90 -0.06
N ALA A 246 7.50 12.22 -0.95
CA ALA A 246 7.68 12.26 -2.39
C ALA A 246 6.48 12.83 -3.16
N THR A 247 5.39 13.19 -2.51
CA THR A 247 4.17 13.67 -3.17
C THR A 247 3.43 14.72 -2.37
N GLY A 248 2.74 15.63 -3.08
CA GLY A 248 1.74 16.52 -2.48
C GLY A 248 0.37 15.85 -2.26
N ALA A 249 0.14 14.64 -2.73
CA ALA A 249 -1.10 13.89 -2.47
C ALA A 249 -1.19 13.50 -0.97
N PRO A 250 -2.38 13.42 -0.38
CA PRO A 250 -2.56 12.90 0.97
C PRO A 250 -2.24 11.40 1.01
N VAL A 251 -1.49 10.99 2.01
CA VAL A 251 -1.07 9.59 2.24
C VAL A 251 -1.62 9.10 3.57
N ILE A 252 -2.19 7.91 3.59
CA ILE A 252 -2.58 7.17 4.79
C ILE A 252 -1.79 5.86 4.81
N GLY A 253 -1.06 5.62 5.90
CA GLY A 253 -0.42 4.35 6.15
C GLY A 253 -1.43 3.30 6.61
N VAL A 254 -1.33 2.10 6.04
CA VAL A 254 -2.16 0.94 6.39
C VAL A 254 -1.23 -0.18 6.83
N ALA A 255 -1.12 -0.40 8.14
CA ALA A 255 -0.23 -1.38 8.73
C ALA A 255 -0.92 -2.73 8.90
N VAL A 256 -0.49 -3.76 8.18
CA VAL A 256 -0.84 -5.15 8.48
C VAL A 256 -0.04 -5.57 9.70
N THR A 257 -0.71 -5.89 10.82
CA THR A 257 -0.06 -5.97 12.12
C THR A 257 -0.53 -7.16 12.97
N THR A 258 0.15 -7.39 14.07
CA THR A 258 -0.12 -8.42 15.08
C THR A 258 -0.07 -7.81 16.49
N GLU A 259 -0.66 -8.49 17.48
CA GLU A 259 -0.62 -8.01 18.89
C GLU A 259 0.79 -8.10 19.49
N GLN A 260 1.59 -9.05 19.06
CA GLN A 260 2.94 -9.30 19.57
C GLN A 260 3.98 -9.13 18.46
N PRO A 261 5.22 -8.77 18.81
CA PRO A 261 6.32 -8.75 17.87
C PRO A 261 6.54 -10.12 17.21
N VAL A 262 6.63 -10.11 15.88
CA VAL A 262 6.97 -11.28 15.06
C VAL A 262 7.96 -10.83 14.01
N ALA A 263 9.02 -11.61 13.76
CA ALA A 263 9.99 -11.29 12.72
C ALA A 263 9.31 -11.23 11.34
N GLY A 264 9.39 -10.09 10.66
CA GLY A 264 8.82 -9.90 9.33
C GLY A 264 9.45 -10.82 8.27
N CYS A 265 10.74 -11.14 8.44
CA CYS A 265 11.47 -12.11 7.62
C CYS A 265 11.24 -13.58 8.03
N ALA A 266 10.39 -13.86 9.03
CA ALA A 266 10.05 -15.21 9.44
C ALA A 266 8.94 -15.81 8.58
N THR A 267 9.00 -17.12 8.39
CA THR A 267 7.93 -17.87 7.75
C THR A 267 6.74 -18.05 8.67
N GLY A 268 5.54 -18.12 8.08
CA GLY A 268 4.31 -18.36 8.83
C GLY A 268 3.81 -17.18 9.66
N ALA A 269 4.41 -16.00 9.51
CA ALA A 269 3.94 -14.77 10.14
C ALA A 269 2.86 -14.04 9.33
N SER A 270 2.63 -14.43 8.07
CA SER A 270 1.52 -13.94 7.25
C SER A 270 0.21 -14.59 7.64
N HIS A 271 -0.81 -13.78 7.88
CA HIS A 271 -2.16 -14.25 8.17
C HIS A 271 -3.11 -13.85 7.05
N PHE A 272 -3.55 -14.79 6.24
CA PHE A 272 -4.38 -14.54 5.05
C PHE A 272 -5.68 -13.80 5.35
N VAL A 273 -6.24 -14.00 6.53
CA VAL A 273 -7.46 -13.30 6.97
C VAL A 273 -7.18 -11.81 7.16
N ASP A 274 -6.04 -11.46 7.76
CA ASP A 274 -5.64 -10.07 8.01
C ASP A 274 -5.28 -9.37 6.68
N VAL A 275 -4.58 -10.07 5.78
CA VAL A 275 -4.28 -9.58 4.44
C VAL A 275 -5.56 -9.38 3.63
N GLU A 276 -6.52 -10.33 3.68
CA GLU A 276 -7.81 -10.21 3.00
C GLU A 276 -8.63 -9.03 3.54
N GLU A 277 -8.70 -8.87 4.85
CA GLU A 277 -9.43 -7.77 5.48
C GLU A 277 -8.84 -6.41 5.08
N THR A 278 -7.50 -6.30 5.02
CA THR A 278 -6.77 -5.13 4.57
C THR A 278 -7.03 -4.85 3.08
N ALA A 279 -6.93 -5.88 2.24
CA ALA A 279 -7.16 -5.75 0.79
C ALA A 279 -8.61 -5.35 0.49
N ARG A 280 -9.58 -5.91 1.21
CA ARG A 280 -10.99 -5.56 1.10
C ARG A 280 -11.24 -4.10 1.54
N PHE A 281 -10.61 -3.65 2.61
CA PHE A 281 -10.64 -2.24 3.00
C PHE A 281 -10.09 -1.33 1.89
N ALA A 282 -8.90 -1.62 1.36
CA ALA A 282 -8.29 -0.83 0.29
C ALA A 282 -9.18 -0.79 -0.96
N MET A 283 -9.80 -1.90 -1.34
CA MET A 283 -10.76 -1.96 -2.44
C MET A 283 -12.00 -1.10 -2.19
N GLU A 284 -12.57 -1.13 -0.99
CA GLU A 284 -13.76 -0.30 -0.67
C GLU A 284 -13.41 1.19 -0.58
N VAL A 285 -12.20 1.54 -0.12
CA VAL A 285 -11.69 2.92 -0.23
C VAL A 285 -11.57 3.33 -1.70
N ALA A 286 -11.02 2.46 -2.57
CA ALA A 286 -10.91 2.75 -4.01
C ALA A 286 -12.28 3.03 -4.63
N LYS A 287 -13.30 2.22 -4.33
CA LYS A 287 -14.67 2.45 -4.80
C LYS A 287 -15.25 3.78 -4.31
N ALA A 288 -15.08 4.07 -3.03
CA ALA A 288 -15.63 5.28 -2.43
C ALA A 288 -14.90 6.55 -2.90
N PHE A 289 -13.57 6.53 -2.93
CA PHE A 289 -12.75 7.67 -3.32
C PHE A 289 -12.93 8.00 -4.80
N THR A 290 -12.81 7.02 -5.69
CA THR A 290 -12.98 7.24 -7.13
C THR A 290 -14.38 7.71 -7.51
N ALA A 291 -15.39 7.40 -6.69
CA ALA A 291 -16.76 7.90 -6.84
C ALA A 291 -17.00 9.27 -6.17
N GLY A 292 -15.97 9.91 -5.60
CA GLY A 292 -16.08 11.20 -4.91
C GLY A 292 -16.89 11.13 -3.60
N LYS A 293 -16.98 9.95 -2.97
CA LYS A 293 -17.78 9.70 -1.74
C LYS A 293 -16.93 9.53 -0.49
N CYS A 294 -15.64 9.76 -0.59
CA CYS A 294 -14.70 9.60 0.50
C CYS A 294 -13.57 10.62 0.34
N SER A 295 -13.23 11.31 1.40
CA SER A 295 -12.13 12.26 1.49
C SER A 295 -11.04 11.73 2.41
N PHE A 296 -9.78 11.98 2.07
CA PHE A 296 -8.64 11.63 2.93
C PHE A 296 -8.39 12.66 4.03
N TYR A 297 -8.89 13.89 3.87
CA TYR A 297 -8.70 14.99 4.81
C TYR A 297 -9.75 16.08 4.61
N ASP A 298 -9.86 17.00 5.56
CA ASP A 298 -10.67 18.20 5.45
C ASP A 298 -9.87 19.30 4.72
N GLN A 299 -10.28 19.62 3.49
CA GLN A 299 -9.60 20.58 2.65
C GLN A 299 -9.63 22.00 3.23
N ALA A 300 -10.74 22.40 3.86
CA ALA A 300 -10.86 23.73 4.45
C ALA A 300 -9.92 23.90 5.67
N GLU A 301 -9.83 22.85 6.50
CA GLU A 301 -8.88 22.82 7.62
C GLU A 301 -7.44 22.85 7.13
N PHE A 302 -7.09 22.08 6.10
CA PHE A 302 -5.73 22.09 5.53
C PHE A 302 -5.33 23.47 5.01
N HIS A 303 -6.18 24.13 4.24
CA HIS A 303 -5.92 25.51 3.79
C HIS A 303 -5.78 26.50 4.96
N LEU A 304 -6.54 26.29 6.06
CA LEU A 304 -6.40 27.12 7.24
C LEU A 304 -5.05 26.91 7.94
N LEU A 305 -4.56 25.67 8.00
CA LEU A 305 -3.22 25.35 8.54
C LEU A 305 -2.13 26.03 7.71
N GLU A 306 -2.16 25.88 6.39
CA GLU A 306 -1.20 26.56 5.50
C GLU A 306 -1.22 28.08 5.66
N LYS A 307 -2.41 28.67 5.75
CA LYS A 307 -2.55 30.12 5.95
C LYS A 307 -1.98 30.60 7.29
N LYS A 308 -2.11 29.78 8.34
CA LYS A 308 -1.66 30.16 9.70
C LYS A 308 -0.20 29.85 9.96
N TYR A 309 0.32 28.76 9.45
CA TYR A 309 1.62 28.21 9.83
C TYR A 309 2.58 28.04 8.65
N GLY A 310 2.12 28.31 7.41
CA GLY A 310 2.93 28.19 6.19
C GLY A 310 2.99 26.75 5.68
N LYS A 311 3.82 26.54 4.67
CA LYS A 311 4.02 25.22 4.06
C LYS A 311 5.03 24.41 4.85
N MET A 312 4.76 23.11 4.99
CA MET A 312 5.66 22.14 5.62
C MET A 312 6.39 21.25 4.59
N SER A 313 6.26 21.57 3.31
CA SER A 313 6.82 20.77 2.21
C SER A 313 8.36 20.68 2.20
N HIS A 314 9.06 21.48 3.02
CA HIS A 314 10.49 21.32 3.25
C HIS A 314 10.88 19.95 3.86
N LEU A 315 9.91 19.22 4.41
CA LEU A 315 10.11 17.84 4.89
C LEU A 315 10.04 16.80 3.75
N GLN A 316 9.62 17.22 2.55
CA GLN A 316 9.46 16.33 1.39
C GLN A 316 10.74 16.32 0.54
N THR A 317 11.79 15.66 1.04
CA THR A 317 13.11 15.67 0.38
C THR A 317 13.39 14.39 -0.42
N MET A 318 12.42 13.47 -0.52
CA MET A 318 12.58 12.14 -1.17
C MET A 318 13.74 11.30 -0.62
N GLY A 319 14.24 11.61 0.57
CA GLY A 319 15.40 10.94 1.17
C GLY A 319 16.75 11.59 0.83
N ALA A 320 16.75 12.74 0.16
CA ALA A 320 17.97 13.53 0.00
C ALA A 320 18.33 14.28 1.29
N ASP A 321 19.60 14.32 1.63
CA ASP A 321 20.11 15.22 2.66
C ASP A 321 19.94 16.67 2.21
N ILE A 322 19.52 17.54 3.14
CA ILE A 322 19.37 18.98 2.90
C ILE A 322 20.73 19.67 3.14
#